data_9e9123137e0d7fc333b5683f7b2b972a
#
_entry.id   9e9123137e0d7fc333b5683f7b2b972a
#
_cell.length_a   1.000
_cell.length_b   1.000
_cell.length_c   1.000
_cell.angle_alpha   90.00
_cell.angle_beta   90.00
_cell.angle_gamma   90.00
#
_symmetry.space_group_name_H-M   'P 1'
#
loop_
_entity.id
_entity.type
_entity.pdbx_description
1 polymer ?
#
loop_
_entity_poly.entity_id
_entity_poly.type
_entity_poly.pdbx_seq_one_letter_code
_entity_poly.pdbx_strand_id
1 'polypeptide(L)'
;EGYHLFVDGGSSNVGKVGTYRILPFLKYKGVKKIDCWVVSHTDEDHISGLREILSSGYPVEYLAVAEQMPRDENREELEALAEDAGTKVVWLRRGDIWHFGKATFTALHPGEPEAAFGGQSVDKYEESLVLFYQEDDFTGVFTGDIGAAQEEEILTWLQKTKTGAGVQKIDFYKAAHHGSRYSNSTGFLEALAPEIALVSCSRTNRYGHPSKEAVGHMQQAGSQVYYTMESGRLCVKKTDGQAVCRGYLEEKEQWWQ
;
A
#
# COMPACT_ATOMS: atom_id res chain seq x y z
N GLU A 1 2.93 -6.17 -22.99
CA GLU A 1 2.49 -6.93 -21.81
C GLU A 1 3.10 -6.23 -20.60
N GLY A 2 2.25 -5.69 -19.70
CA GLY A 2 2.69 -5.01 -18.49
C GLY A 2 2.83 -5.98 -17.32
N TYR A 3 3.54 -5.56 -16.26
CA TYR A 3 3.60 -6.28 -14.99
C TYR A 3 2.37 -5.97 -14.14
N HIS A 4 1.95 -6.94 -13.33
CA HIS A 4 0.81 -6.82 -12.42
C HIS A 4 1.31 -7.00 -11.00
N LEU A 5 1.31 -5.90 -10.25
CA LEU A 5 1.72 -5.88 -8.86
C LEU A 5 0.52 -5.56 -7.97
N PHE A 6 0.47 -6.20 -6.82
CA PHE A 6 -0.49 -5.91 -5.76
C PHE A 6 0.27 -5.43 -4.53
N VAL A 7 -0.28 -4.44 -3.84
CA VAL A 7 0.16 -4.00 -2.52
C VAL A 7 -1.03 -4.15 -1.60
N ASP A 8 -0.95 -5.12 -0.69
CA ASP A 8 -2.04 -5.56 0.16
C ASP A 8 -3.28 -6.03 -0.63
N GLY A 9 -4.31 -6.43 0.05
CA GLY A 9 -5.55 -6.87 -0.58
C GLY A 9 -6.37 -7.75 0.34
N GLY A 10 -6.98 -7.14 1.33
CA GLY A 10 -7.78 -7.83 2.31
C GLY A 10 -8.99 -7.02 2.75
N SER A 11 -9.73 -7.54 3.72
CA SER A 11 -10.81 -6.84 4.39
C SER A 11 -11.16 -7.55 5.69
N SER A 12 -11.28 -6.79 6.77
CA SER A 12 -11.83 -7.28 8.05
C SER A 12 -13.37 -7.24 8.09
N ASN A 13 -14.01 -6.52 7.16
CA ASN A 13 -15.46 -6.32 7.12
C ASN A 13 -16.18 -7.13 6.03
N VAL A 14 -15.46 -7.60 5.02
CA VAL A 14 -16.01 -8.34 3.87
C VAL A 14 -15.32 -9.68 3.77
N GLY A 15 -16.05 -10.74 4.03
CA GLY A 15 -15.54 -12.10 3.85
C GLY A 15 -15.35 -12.45 2.38
N LYS A 16 -14.37 -13.32 2.11
CA LYS A 16 -14.08 -13.85 0.79
C LYS A 16 -13.78 -12.78 -0.26
N VAL A 17 -13.00 -11.77 0.14
CA VAL A 17 -12.62 -10.65 -0.72
C VAL A 17 -11.76 -11.10 -1.90
N GLY A 18 -10.87 -12.07 -1.70
CA GLY A 18 -10.08 -12.69 -2.76
C GLY A 18 -10.97 -13.34 -3.80
N THR A 19 -11.89 -14.20 -3.36
CA THR A 19 -12.79 -14.98 -4.20
C THR A 19 -13.80 -14.11 -4.96
N TYR A 20 -14.43 -13.13 -4.29
CA TYR A 20 -15.56 -12.40 -4.86
C TYR A 20 -15.23 -11.00 -5.36
N ARG A 21 -14.02 -10.49 -5.09
CA ARG A 21 -13.60 -9.17 -5.54
C ARG A 21 -12.35 -9.23 -6.40
N ILE A 22 -11.25 -9.79 -5.85
CA ILE A 22 -9.95 -9.78 -6.51
C ILE A 22 -9.95 -10.71 -7.71
N LEU A 23 -10.32 -11.97 -7.55
CA LEU A 23 -10.32 -12.95 -8.64
C LEU A 23 -11.23 -12.56 -9.82
N PRO A 24 -12.48 -12.09 -9.62
CA PRO A 24 -13.31 -11.58 -10.72
C PRO A 24 -12.68 -10.35 -11.40
N PHE A 25 -12.04 -9.46 -10.67
CA PHE A 25 -11.33 -8.31 -11.22
C PHE A 25 -10.16 -8.73 -12.11
N LEU A 26 -9.33 -9.67 -11.64
CA LEU A 26 -8.22 -10.23 -12.42
C LEU A 26 -8.72 -10.85 -13.73
N LYS A 27 -9.79 -11.66 -13.66
CA LYS A 27 -10.43 -12.27 -14.82
C LYS A 27 -11.00 -11.23 -15.80
N TYR A 28 -11.67 -10.20 -15.28
CA TYR A 28 -12.20 -9.11 -16.08
C TYR A 28 -11.09 -8.33 -16.80
N LYS A 29 -9.96 -8.13 -16.15
CA LYS A 29 -8.78 -7.46 -16.72
C LYS A 29 -7.94 -8.36 -17.63
N GLY A 30 -8.25 -9.66 -17.72
CA GLY A 30 -7.46 -10.63 -18.48
C GLY A 30 -6.07 -10.89 -17.88
N VAL A 31 -5.88 -10.55 -16.61
CA VAL A 31 -4.63 -10.84 -15.88
C VAL A 31 -4.56 -12.36 -15.67
N LYS A 32 -3.48 -12.99 -16.10
CA LYS A 32 -3.29 -14.43 -15.98
C LYS A 32 -2.37 -14.82 -14.84
N LYS A 33 -1.56 -13.88 -14.37
CA LYS A 33 -0.55 -14.05 -13.34
C LYS A 33 -0.35 -12.71 -12.62
N ILE A 34 -0.15 -12.77 -11.32
CA ILE A 34 0.35 -11.65 -10.52
C ILE A 34 1.87 -11.80 -10.44
N ASP A 35 2.60 -10.79 -10.92
CA ASP A 35 4.07 -10.85 -10.93
C ASP A 35 4.65 -10.66 -9.53
N CYS A 36 4.05 -9.79 -8.73
CA CYS A 36 4.44 -9.62 -7.33
C CYS A 36 3.25 -9.20 -6.49
N TRP A 37 3.10 -9.83 -5.33
CA TRP A 37 2.21 -9.36 -4.27
C TRP A 37 3.05 -8.90 -3.09
N VAL A 38 2.91 -7.64 -2.74
CA VAL A 38 3.58 -7.03 -1.59
C VAL A 38 2.61 -7.04 -0.42
N VAL A 39 3.09 -7.44 0.76
CA VAL A 39 2.34 -7.37 2.02
C VAL A 39 3.03 -6.34 2.91
N SER A 40 2.28 -5.30 3.30
CA SER A 40 2.80 -4.28 4.21
C SER A 40 2.93 -4.82 5.64
N HIS A 41 1.91 -5.54 6.13
CA HIS A 41 1.86 -6.22 7.42
C HIS A 41 0.75 -7.29 7.41
N THR A 42 0.65 -8.07 8.49
CA THR A 42 -0.14 -9.31 8.52
C THR A 42 -1.56 -9.18 9.05
N ASP A 43 -2.15 -7.98 9.10
CA ASP A 43 -3.55 -7.83 9.51
C ASP A 43 -4.52 -8.33 8.43
N GLU A 44 -5.68 -8.82 8.87
CA GLU A 44 -6.70 -9.42 8.03
C GLU A 44 -7.16 -8.53 6.88
N ASP A 45 -7.26 -7.23 7.10
CA ASP A 45 -7.66 -6.27 6.07
C ASP A 45 -6.56 -5.97 5.05
N HIS A 46 -5.37 -6.54 5.24
CA HIS A 46 -4.26 -6.48 4.29
C HIS A 46 -4.00 -7.81 3.60
N ILE A 47 -4.25 -8.95 4.26
CA ILE A 47 -3.82 -10.26 3.75
C ILE A 47 -4.94 -11.25 3.41
N SER A 48 -6.18 -11.05 3.90
CA SER A 48 -7.25 -12.06 3.73
C SER A 48 -7.53 -12.41 2.27
N GLY A 49 -7.45 -11.45 1.37
CA GLY A 49 -7.61 -11.71 -0.06
C GLY A 49 -6.44 -12.46 -0.67
N LEU A 50 -5.21 -12.18 -0.25
CA LEU A 50 -4.02 -12.91 -0.69
C LEU A 50 -4.09 -14.37 -0.29
N ARG A 51 -4.48 -14.68 0.97
CA ARG A 51 -4.68 -16.08 1.41
C ARG A 51 -5.62 -16.84 0.49
N GLU A 52 -6.75 -16.23 0.13
CA GLU A 52 -7.72 -16.83 -0.78
C GLU A 52 -7.16 -17.02 -2.20
N ILE A 53 -6.39 -16.06 -2.70
CA ILE A 53 -5.77 -16.13 -4.02
C ILE A 53 -4.73 -17.25 -4.07
N LEU A 54 -3.83 -17.34 -3.09
CA LEU A 54 -2.85 -18.43 -2.99
C LEU A 54 -3.54 -19.78 -2.87
N SER A 55 -4.52 -19.91 -1.96
CA SER A 55 -5.29 -21.16 -1.77
C SER A 55 -6.10 -21.56 -3.01
N SER A 56 -6.44 -20.63 -3.89
CA SER A 56 -7.16 -20.93 -5.14
C SER A 56 -6.26 -21.48 -6.25
N GLY A 57 -4.95 -21.50 -6.05
CA GLY A 57 -3.97 -21.85 -7.07
C GLY A 57 -3.82 -20.82 -8.17
N TYR A 58 -4.30 -19.57 -7.95
CA TYR A 58 -4.06 -18.49 -8.92
C TYR A 58 -2.57 -18.10 -8.91
N PRO A 59 -1.91 -17.99 -10.08
CA PRO A 59 -0.47 -17.79 -10.14
C PRO A 59 -0.03 -16.45 -9.55
N VAL A 60 0.79 -16.50 -8.49
CA VAL A 60 1.52 -15.38 -7.91
C VAL A 60 3.00 -15.73 -7.96
N GLU A 61 3.81 -14.96 -8.67
CA GLU A 61 5.21 -15.32 -8.87
C GLU A 61 6.07 -15.01 -7.65
N TYR A 62 5.91 -13.79 -7.10
CA TYR A 62 6.63 -13.33 -5.92
C TYR A 62 5.68 -12.84 -4.83
N LEU A 63 5.98 -13.20 -3.59
CA LEU A 63 5.42 -12.60 -2.38
C LEU A 63 6.53 -11.80 -1.71
N ALA A 64 6.35 -10.49 -1.62
CA ALA A 64 7.33 -9.59 -1.04
C ALA A 64 6.86 -9.09 0.33
N VAL A 65 7.71 -9.23 1.33
CA VAL A 65 7.43 -8.90 2.74
C VAL A 65 8.65 -8.25 3.38
N ALA A 66 8.45 -7.42 4.41
CA ALA A 66 9.57 -6.87 5.16
C ALA A 66 10.32 -7.98 5.91
N GLU A 67 11.66 -7.93 5.93
CA GLU A 67 12.47 -8.90 6.67
C GLU A 67 12.20 -8.82 8.18
N GLN A 68 11.96 -7.61 8.68
CA GLN A 68 11.65 -7.33 10.09
C GLN A 68 10.21 -7.64 10.48
N MET A 69 9.35 -8.00 9.52
CA MET A 69 7.95 -8.36 9.83
C MET A 69 7.88 -9.41 10.94
N PRO A 70 7.08 -9.18 12.01
CA PRO A 70 6.97 -10.11 13.14
C PRO A 70 6.63 -11.52 12.70
N ARG A 71 7.23 -12.51 13.37
CA ARG A 71 6.87 -13.92 13.17
C ARG A 71 5.65 -14.26 14.01
N ASP A 72 4.48 -13.95 13.47
CA ASP A 72 3.19 -14.34 14.01
C ASP A 72 2.56 -15.49 13.22
N GLU A 73 1.43 -16.00 13.70
CA GLU A 73 0.69 -17.09 13.06
C GLU A 73 0.27 -16.73 11.61
N ASN A 74 -0.06 -15.46 11.37
CA ASN A 74 -0.48 -14.98 10.06
C ASN A 74 0.67 -15.01 9.05
N ARG A 75 1.88 -14.63 9.48
CA ARG A 75 3.06 -14.71 8.64
C ARG A 75 3.42 -16.17 8.32
N GLU A 76 3.42 -17.05 9.34
CA GLU A 76 3.72 -18.46 9.15
C GLU A 76 2.72 -19.13 8.19
N GLU A 77 1.45 -18.79 8.30
CA GLU A 77 0.42 -19.27 7.37
C GLU A 77 0.65 -18.75 5.94
N LEU A 78 0.98 -17.46 5.77
CA LEU A 78 1.27 -16.91 4.45
C LEU A 78 2.50 -17.54 3.79
N GLU A 79 3.57 -17.78 4.57
CA GLU A 79 4.77 -18.45 4.08
C GLU A 79 4.43 -19.90 3.62
N ALA A 80 3.64 -20.64 4.39
CA ALA A 80 3.20 -21.98 4.02
C ALA A 80 2.32 -21.98 2.76
N LEU A 81 1.35 -21.07 2.67
CA LEU A 81 0.51 -20.92 1.47
C LEU A 81 1.31 -20.54 0.24
N ALA A 82 2.33 -19.69 0.39
CA ALA A 82 3.22 -19.30 -0.69
C ALA A 82 4.06 -20.49 -1.18
N GLU A 83 4.59 -21.30 -0.26
CA GLU A 83 5.32 -22.53 -0.58
C GLU A 83 4.44 -23.52 -1.34
N ASP A 84 3.24 -23.79 -0.83
CA ASP A 84 2.26 -24.70 -1.46
C ASP A 84 1.85 -24.23 -2.86
N ALA A 85 1.73 -22.91 -3.07
CA ALA A 85 1.40 -22.32 -4.36
C ALA A 85 2.60 -22.20 -5.32
N GLY A 86 3.81 -22.51 -4.88
CA GLY A 86 5.05 -22.30 -5.65
C GLY A 86 5.44 -20.84 -5.82
N THR A 87 4.93 -19.97 -4.96
CA THR A 87 5.24 -18.53 -4.92
C THR A 87 6.57 -18.30 -4.20
N LYS A 88 7.45 -17.50 -4.79
CA LYS A 88 8.76 -17.20 -4.20
C LYS A 88 8.64 -16.06 -3.19
N VAL A 89 9.03 -16.29 -1.95
CA VAL A 89 9.07 -15.24 -0.92
C VAL A 89 10.35 -14.41 -1.05
N VAL A 90 10.20 -13.09 -1.06
CA VAL A 90 11.29 -12.11 -1.13
C VAL A 90 11.25 -11.22 0.11
N TRP A 91 12.38 -11.13 0.80
CA TRP A 91 12.55 -10.35 2.01
C TRP A 91 13.15 -9.00 1.69
N LEU A 92 12.56 -7.95 2.22
CA LEU A 92 12.90 -6.58 1.93
C LEU A 92 13.42 -5.84 3.14
N ARG A 93 14.44 -5.03 2.88
CA ARG A 93 15.05 -4.10 3.82
C ARG A 93 14.90 -2.68 3.32
N ARG A 94 14.93 -1.73 4.21
CA ARG A 94 15.01 -0.31 3.84
C ARG A 94 16.16 -0.07 2.87
N GLY A 95 15.86 0.63 1.77
CA GLY A 95 16.81 0.95 0.72
C GLY A 95 16.87 -0.08 -0.40
N ASP A 96 16.24 -1.25 -0.27
CA ASP A 96 16.15 -2.22 -1.36
C ASP A 96 15.33 -1.63 -2.51
N ILE A 97 15.80 -1.89 -3.72
CA ILE A 97 15.19 -1.38 -4.96
C ILE A 97 14.87 -2.55 -5.88
N TRP A 98 13.66 -2.55 -6.41
CA TRP A 98 13.21 -3.53 -7.41
C TRP A 98 12.77 -2.88 -8.68
N HIS A 99 12.91 -3.64 -9.75
CA HIS A 99 12.48 -3.22 -11.07
C HIS A 99 11.48 -4.21 -11.67
N PHE A 100 10.35 -3.70 -12.13
CA PHE A 100 9.39 -4.42 -12.95
C PHE A 100 9.17 -3.64 -14.25
N GLY A 101 9.90 -4.01 -15.30
CA GLY A 101 9.95 -3.22 -16.53
C GLY A 101 10.54 -1.83 -16.28
N LYS A 102 9.73 -0.79 -16.46
CA LYS A 102 10.11 0.61 -16.17
C LYS A 102 9.82 1.02 -14.74
N ALA A 103 8.95 0.28 -14.06
CA ALA A 103 8.57 0.60 -12.69
C ALA A 103 9.69 0.23 -11.71
N THR A 104 9.93 1.13 -10.78
CA THR A 104 10.90 0.97 -9.68
C THR A 104 10.16 1.08 -8.36
N PHE A 105 10.46 0.18 -7.44
CA PHE A 105 9.96 0.23 -6.06
C PHE A 105 11.14 0.31 -5.12
N THR A 106 11.13 1.29 -4.22
CA THR A 106 12.14 1.44 -3.17
C THR A 106 11.48 1.24 -1.81
N ALA A 107 12.01 0.33 -0.99
CA ALA A 107 11.54 0.17 0.38
C ALA A 107 12.04 1.33 1.24
N LEU A 108 11.11 2.09 1.84
CA LEU A 108 11.42 3.23 2.70
C LEU A 108 11.39 2.86 4.19
N HIS A 109 10.66 1.80 4.55
CA HIS A 109 10.46 1.30 5.90
C HIS A 109 10.13 -0.21 5.85
N PRO A 110 10.42 -1.00 6.89
CA PRO A 110 11.01 -0.64 8.18
C PRO A 110 12.51 -0.39 8.09
N GLY A 111 13.02 0.42 9.03
CA GLY A 111 14.46 0.65 9.20
C GLY A 111 15.15 -0.52 9.88
N GLU A 112 16.49 -0.41 10.01
CA GLU A 112 17.22 -1.34 10.85
C GLU A 112 16.69 -1.24 12.28
N PRO A 113 16.48 -2.38 12.97
CA PRO A 113 16.08 -2.34 14.37
C PRO A 113 17.15 -1.57 15.15
N GLU A 114 16.80 -0.45 15.75
CA GLU A 114 17.66 0.12 16.76
C GLU A 114 17.83 -0.96 17.83
N ALA A 115 19.08 -1.28 18.19
CA ALA A 115 19.39 -2.31 19.16
C ALA A 115 18.51 -2.10 20.40
N ALA A 116 17.50 -2.93 20.54
CA ALA A 116 16.39 -2.73 21.45
C ALA A 116 16.93 -2.57 22.88
N PHE A 117 16.93 -1.36 23.38
CA PHE A 117 17.04 -1.11 24.81
C PHE A 117 15.77 -1.64 25.46
N GLY A 118 15.78 -2.93 25.89
CA GLY A 118 14.83 -3.47 26.83
C GLY A 118 13.60 -4.19 26.29
N GLY A 119 13.73 -5.12 25.37
CA GLY A 119 12.80 -6.27 25.27
C GLY A 119 11.29 -5.98 25.20
N GLN A 120 10.87 -4.79 24.78
CA GLN A 120 9.45 -4.51 24.51
C GLN A 120 9.07 -5.11 23.17
N SER A 121 7.91 -5.76 23.12
CA SER A 121 7.32 -6.20 21.86
C SER A 121 7.08 -4.99 20.98
N VAL A 122 7.72 -4.96 19.82
CA VAL A 122 7.48 -3.94 18.80
C VAL A 122 6.03 -4.09 18.33
N ASP A 123 5.28 -3.00 18.25
CA ASP A 123 3.94 -3.03 17.71
C ASP A 123 4.03 -3.39 16.22
N LYS A 124 3.20 -4.31 15.74
CA LYS A 124 3.20 -4.80 14.36
C LYS A 124 3.00 -3.70 13.30
N TYR A 125 2.41 -2.57 13.69
CA TYR A 125 2.28 -1.40 12.82
C TYR A 125 3.59 -0.64 12.64
N GLU A 126 4.49 -0.75 13.64
CA GLU A 126 5.82 -0.15 13.60
C GLU A 126 6.72 -0.80 12.53
N GLU A 127 6.34 -1.97 12.00
CA GLU A 127 7.10 -2.73 11.00
C GLU A 127 6.39 -2.82 9.63
N SER A 128 5.35 -2.02 9.41
CA SER A 128 4.67 -1.96 8.10
C SER A 128 5.64 -1.56 6.98
N LEU A 129 5.64 -2.33 5.90
CA LEU A 129 6.44 -2.01 4.71
C LEU A 129 5.88 -0.77 4.01
N VAL A 130 6.74 0.22 3.83
CA VAL A 130 6.46 1.43 3.06
C VAL A 130 7.24 1.41 1.77
N LEU A 131 6.55 1.64 0.65
CA LEU A 131 7.14 1.61 -0.68
C LEU A 131 7.00 2.96 -1.39
N PHE A 132 8.10 3.45 -1.93
CA PHE A 132 8.09 4.49 -2.94
C PHE A 132 8.07 3.83 -4.33
N TYR A 133 7.11 4.22 -5.13
CA TYR A 133 6.92 3.79 -6.51
C TYR A 133 7.33 4.89 -7.47
N GLN A 134 8.00 4.50 -8.56
CA GLN A 134 8.32 5.38 -9.67
C GLN A 134 8.28 4.62 -11.00
N GLU A 135 7.58 5.17 -11.99
CA GLU A 135 7.62 4.75 -13.38
C GLU A 135 7.71 6.00 -14.27
N ASP A 136 8.85 6.16 -14.95
CA ASP A 136 9.18 7.39 -15.66
C ASP A 136 9.05 8.63 -14.72
N ASP A 137 8.10 9.52 -14.98
CA ASP A 137 7.79 10.69 -14.15
C ASP A 137 6.56 10.50 -13.24
N PHE A 138 5.96 9.30 -13.21
CA PHE A 138 4.83 8.99 -12.35
C PHE A 138 5.31 8.36 -11.04
N THR A 139 4.96 9.00 -9.92
CA THR A 139 5.48 8.64 -8.60
C THR A 139 4.38 8.49 -7.56
N GLY A 140 4.63 7.66 -6.54
CA GLY A 140 3.69 7.48 -5.45
C GLY A 140 4.25 6.77 -4.23
N VAL A 141 3.51 6.81 -3.14
CA VAL A 141 3.89 6.14 -1.89
C VAL A 141 2.76 5.27 -1.38
N PHE A 142 3.08 4.01 -1.07
CA PHE A 142 2.24 3.07 -0.34
C PHE A 142 2.76 2.96 1.09
N THR A 143 1.94 3.23 2.07
CA THR A 143 2.38 3.45 3.45
C THR A 143 2.05 2.32 4.42
N GLY A 144 1.26 1.32 3.99
CA GLY A 144 0.72 0.37 4.96
C GLY A 144 -0.02 1.09 6.09
N ASP A 145 0.20 0.67 7.31
CA ASP A 145 -0.47 1.20 8.50
C ASP A 145 0.50 1.87 9.49
N ILE A 146 1.59 2.47 8.97
CA ILE A 146 2.54 3.21 9.80
C ILE A 146 1.88 4.34 10.57
N GLY A 147 2.43 4.66 11.75
CA GLY A 147 2.08 5.82 12.56
C GLY A 147 3.00 7.02 12.33
N ALA A 148 2.72 8.11 13.03
CA ALA A 148 3.47 9.37 12.91
C ALA A 148 4.96 9.22 13.29
N ALA A 149 5.32 8.30 14.19
CA ALA A 149 6.71 8.05 14.56
C ALA A 149 7.51 7.46 13.39
N GLN A 150 6.93 6.51 12.65
CA GLN A 150 7.55 5.90 11.49
C GLN A 150 7.62 6.90 10.30
N GLU A 151 6.62 7.76 10.17
CA GLU A 151 6.64 8.86 9.20
C GLU A 151 7.85 9.79 9.44
N GLU A 152 8.11 10.17 10.69
CA GLU A 152 9.26 11.01 11.07
C GLU A 152 10.59 10.27 10.82
N GLU A 153 10.65 8.97 11.13
CA GLU A 153 11.81 8.13 10.86
C GLU A 153 12.13 8.08 9.37
N ILE A 154 11.12 7.86 8.52
CA ILE A 154 11.28 7.88 7.06
C ILE A 154 11.82 9.24 6.59
N LEU A 155 11.25 10.36 7.05
CA LEU A 155 11.73 11.69 6.68
C LEU A 155 13.19 11.90 7.08
N THR A 156 13.55 11.48 8.28
CA THR A 156 14.94 11.56 8.78
C THR A 156 15.89 10.77 7.87
N TRP A 157 15.47 9.56 7.47
CA TRP A 157 16.28 8.72 6.59
C TRP A 157 16.39 9.33 5.17
N LEU A 158 15.30 9.83 4.61
CA LEU A 158 15.29 10.49 3.30
C LEU A 158 16.19 11.72 3.26
N GLN A 159 16.24 12.50 4.36
CA GLN A 159 17.14 13.66 4.46
C GLN A 159 18.62 13.27 4.49
N LYS A 160 18.95 12.12 5.07
CA LYS A 160 20.33 11.61 5.20
C LYS A 160 20.83 10.89 3.95
N THR A 161 19.93 10.48 3.07
CA THR A 161 20.26 9.66 1.90
C THR A 161 20.00 10.44 0.60
N LYS A 162 20.74 10.07 -0.47
CA LYS A 162 20.46 10.64 -1.80
C LYS A 162 19.10 10.22 -2.37
N THR A 163 18.49 9.18 -1.81
CA THR A 163 17.17 8.67 -2.19
C THR A 163 16.08 9.72 -1.98
N GLY A 164 16.22 10.60 -0.99
CA GLY A 164 15.27 11.66 -0.68
C GLY A 164 15.09 12.74 -1.77
N ALA A 165 16.02 12.86 -2.70
CA ALA A 165 15.94 13.89 -3.74
C ALA A 165 14.79 13.66 -4.75
N GLY A 166 14.22 12.45 -4.82
CA GLY A 166 13.10 12.09 -5.72
C GLY A 166 11.74 11.97 -5.04
N VAL A 167 11.68 12.08 -3.70
CA VAL A 167 10.45 11.83 -2.92
C VAL A 167 9.78 13.16 -2.52
N GLN A 168 9.61 14.05 -3.49
CA GLN A 168 8.90 15.34 -3.29
C GLN A 168 7.95 15.57 -4.46
N LYS A 169 6.79 16.15 -4.19
CA LYS A 169 5.73 16.40 -5.17
C LYS A 169 5.31 15.11 -5.91
N ILE A 170 4.96 14.12 -5.12
CA ILE A 170 4.52 12.83 -5.67
C ILE A 170 3.11 12.92 -6.26
N ASP A 171 2.84 12.11 -7.28
CA ASP A 171 1.54 12.11 -7.95
C ASP A 171 0.45 11.51 -7.07
N PHE A 172 0.75 10.42 -6.32
CA PHE A 172 -0.23 9.83 -5.42
C PHE A 172 0.34 9.34 -4.09
N TYR A 173 -0.51 9.36 -3.10
CA TYR A 173 -0.25 8.91 -1.74
C TYR A 173 -1.38 7.97 -1.30
N LYS A 174 -1.08 6.72 -0.96
CA LYS A 174 -2.02 5.83 -0.29
C LYS A 174 -2.01 6.18 1.19
N ALA A 175 -3.12 6.74 1.68
CA ALA A 175 -3.22 7.19 3.06
C ALA A 175 -2.88 6.08 4.07
N ALA A 176 -1.98 6.39 5.00
CA ALA A 176 -1.54 5.49 6.04
C ALA A 176 -2.69 5.11 6.97
N HIS A 177 -2.76 3.84 7.34
CA HIS A 177 -3.72 3.30 8.29
C HIS A 177 -5.16 3.78 8.00
N HIS A 178 -5.55 3.69 6.71
CA HIS A 178 -6.88 4.05 6.21
C HIS A 178 -7.35 5.48 6.54
N GLY A 179 -6.41 6.39 6.81
CA GLY A 179 -6.70 7.75 7.27
C GLY A 179 -6.88 7.86 8.78
N SER A 180 -6.16 7.06 9.55
CA SER A 180 -6.11 7.14 11.01
C SER A 180 -5.64 8.52 11.49
N ARG A 181 -6.14 8.97 12.65
CA ARG A 181 -5.68 10.18 13.32
C ARG A 181 -4.23 10.08 13.85
N TYR A 182 -3.73 8.88 14.02
CA TYR A 182 -2.38 8.61 14.53
C TYR A 182 -1.34 8.52 13.43
N SER A 183 -1.76 8.74 12.19
CA SER A 183 -0.95 8.70 10.97
C SER A 183 -1.25 9.93 10.11
N ASN A 184 -0.60 10.05 8.96
CA ASN A 184 -0.84 11.14 8.00
C ASN A 184 -0.49 12.51 8.61
N SER A 185 0.67 12.60 9.26
CA SER A 185 1.13 13.83 9.91
C SER A 185 1.37 14.95 8.90
N THR A 186 1.15 16.19 9.36
CA THR A 186 1.36 17.38 8.53
C THR A 186 2.79 17.43 7.96
N GLY A 187 3.80 17.15 8.80
CA GLY A 187 5.21 17.19 8.36
C GLY A 187 5.52 16.16 7.27
N PHE A 188 4.95 14.96 7.36
CA PHE A 188 5.14 13.92 6.34
C PHE A 188 4.46 14.31 5.02
N LEU A 189 3.22 14.76 5.09
CA LEU A 189 2.46 15.15 3.92
C LEU A 189 3.01 16.41 3.24
N GLU A 190 3.47 17.41 4.00
CA GLU A 190 4.14 18.58 3.44
C GLU A 190 5.47 18.23 2.74
N ALA A 191 6.22 17.28 3.28
CA ALA A 191 7.47 16.83 2.67
C ALA A 191 7.22 16.07 1.36
N LEU A 192 6.20 15.20 1.30
CA LEU A 192 5.83 14.45 0.11
C LEU A 192 5.08 15.29 -0.91
N ALA A 193 4.29 16.27 -0.46
CA ALA A 193 3.41 17.14 -1.25
C ALA A 193 2.61 16.39 -2.34
N PRO A 194 1.80 15.37 -1.98
CA PRO A 194 1.09 14.53 -2.95
C PRO A 194 -0.02 15.32 -3.66
N GLU A 195 -0.14 15.14 -4.99
CA GLU A 195 -1.26 15.72 -5.75
C GLU A 195 -2.58 15.03 -5.41
N ILE A 196 -2.54 13.69 -5.25
CA ILE A 196 -3.71 12.86 -4.97
C ILE A 196 -3.48 12.05 -3.70
N ALA A 197 -4.42 12.09 -2.77
CA ALA A 197 -4.47 11.20 -1.61
C ALA A 197 -5.60 10.17 -1.77
N LEU A 198 -5.26 8.89 -1.66
CA LEU A 198 -6.17 7.76 -1.80
C LEU A 198 -6.48 7.16 -0.43
N VAL A 199 -7.73 7.25 0.00
CA VAL A 199 -8.19 6.68 1.27
C VAL A 199 -8.99 5.40 1.00
N SER A 200 -8.42 4.26 1.36
CA SER A 200 -9.09 2.96 1.29
C SER A 200 -9.81 2.69 2.60
N CYS A 201 -11.11 2.83 2.63
CA CYS A 201 -11.91 2.61 3.84
C CYS A 201 -13.35 2.17 3.51
N SER A 202 -14.03 1.58 4.50
CA SER A 202 -15.44 1.23 4.42
C SER A 202 -16.31 2.30 5.07
N ARG A 203 -17.52 2.53 4.54
CA ARG A 203 -18.53 3.41 5.17
C ARG A 203 -18.93 2.96 6.57
N THR A 204 -18.83 1.67 6.86
CA THR A 204 -19.27 1.03 8.09
C THR A 204 -18.11 0.55 8.96
N ASN A 205 -16.90 1.14 8.79
CA ASN A 205 -15.78 0.75 9.63
C ASN A 205 -15.99 1.16 11.10
N ARG A 206 -15.43 0.37 12.02
CA ARG A 206 -15.59 0.56 13.47
C ARG A 206 -14.62 1.59 14.05
N TYR A 207 -13.60 1.97 13.29
CA TYR A 207 -12.48 2.79 13.75
C TYR A 207 -12.71 4.28 13.53
N GLY A 208 -13.76 4.65 12.78
CA GLY A 208 -14.04 6.04 12.42
C GLY A 208 -13.07 6.59 11.38
N HIS A 209 -12.49 5.71 10.57
CA HIS A 209 -11.61 6.11 9.46
C HIS A 209 -12.40 6.52 8.22
N PRO A 210 -11.93 7.54 7.46
CA PRO A 210 -10.82 8.41 7.83
C PRO A 210 -11.21 9.41 8.93
N SER A 211 -10.26 9.80 9.75
CA SER A 211 -10.45 10.87 10.71
C SER A 211 -10.50 12.23 10.01
N LYS A 212 -11.24 13.17 10.58
CA LYS A 212 -11.30 14.54 10.03
C LYS A 212 -9.94 15.23 10.07
N GLU A 213 -9.12 14.88 11.06
CA GLU A 213 -7.77 15.38 11.25
C GLU A 213 -6.85 14.93 10.11
N ALA A 214 -6.77 13.63 9.83
CA ALA A 214 -5.96 13.11 8.73
C ALA A 214 -6.40 13.67 7.36
N VAL A 215 -7.70 13.78 7.12
CA VAL A 215 -8.23 14.41 5.90
C VAL A 215 -7.83 15.88 5.82
N GLY A 216 -7.92 16.61 6.94
CA GLY A 216 -7.49 18.02 7.02
C GLY A 216 -6.00 18.19 6.69
N HIS A 217 -5.13 17.31 7.19
CA HIS A 217 -3.70 17.33 6.89
C HIS A 217 -3.42 17.09 5.39
N MET A 218 -4.11 16.09 4.77
CA MET A 218 -3.97 15.83 3.33
C MET A 218 -4.40 17.04 2.49
N GLN A 219 -5.52 17.66 2.83
CA GLN A 219 -6.03 18.86 2.14
C GLN A 219 -5.11 20.08 2.35
N GLN A 220 -4.57 20.25 3.56
CA GLN A 220 -3.62 21.32 3.87
C GLN A 220 -2.32 21.16 3.08
N ALA A 221 -1.85 19.94 2.85
CA ALA A 221 -0.71 19.64 1.98
C ALA A 221 -0.99 19.85 0.48
N GLY A 222 -2.23 20.22 0.11
CA GLY A 222 -2.64 20.50 -1.26
C GLY A 222 -3.21 19.29 -2.02
N SER A 223 -3.41 18.15 -1.36
CA SER A 223 -3.91 16.95 -2.02
C SER A 223 -5.40 17.01 -2.34
N GLN A 224 -5.77 16.48 -3.50
CA GLN A 224 -7.14 16.07 -3.78
C GLN A 224 -7.38 14.70 -3.13
N VAL A 225 -8.35 14.61 -2.23
CA VAL A 225 -8.60 13.38 -1.45
C VAL A 225 -9.75 12.58 -2.06
N TYR A 226 -9.49 11.31 -2.35
CA TYR A 226 -10.45 10.36 -2.93
C TYR A 226 -10.68 9.17 -1.98
N TYR A 227 -11.93 8.69 -1.93
CA TYR A 227 -12.35 7.66 -0.98
C TYR A 227 -12.93 6.45 -1.71
N THR A 228 -12.42 5.24 -1.40
CA THR A 228 -13.02 4.02 -1.94
C THR A 228 -14.45 3.80 -1.49
N MET A 229 -14.84 4.29 -0.31
CA MET A 229 -16.19 4.20 0.22
C MET A 229 -17.21 5.01 -0.58
N GLU A 230 -16.77 6.03 -1.32
CA GLU A 230 -17.63 6.90 -2.13
C GLU A 230 -17.65 6.46 -3.60
N SER A 231 -16.46 6.27 -4.15
CA SER A 231 -16.27 6.07 -5.59
C SER A 231 -16.03 4.61 -6.00
N GLY A 232 -15.99 3.67 -5.03
CA GLY A 232 -15.62 2.28 -5.27
C GLY A 232 -14.15 2.16 -5.65
N ARG A 233 -13.85 1.44 -6.73
CA ARG A 233 -12.46 1.36 -7.25
C ARG A 233 -11.99 2.74 -7.70
N LEU A 234 -10.82 3.14 -7.22
CA LEU A 234 -10.10 4.33 -7.68
C LEU A 234 -9.02 3.92 -8.69
N CYS A 235 -8.84 4.71 -9.73
CA CYS A 235 -7.81 4.52 -10.74
C CYS A 235 -7.04 5.83 -10.92
N VAL A 236 -5.74 5.81 -10.63
CA VAL A 236 -4.84 6.96 -10.84
C VAL A 236 -4.00 6.71 -12.08
N LYS A 237 -3.87 7.71 -12.92
CA LYS A 237 -3.01 7.71 -14.10
C LYS A 237 -2.37 9.08 -14.26
N LYS A 238 -1.22 9.14 -14.89
CA LYS A 238 -0.65 10.39 -15.35
C LYS A 238 -1.08 10.65 -16.80
N THR A 239 -1.68 11.79 -17.06
CA THR A 239 -2.15 12.20 -18.39
C THR A 239 -1.73 13.66 -18.60
N ASP A 240 -1.00 13.93 -19.68
CA ASP A 240 -0.49 15.26 -20.01
C ASP A 240 0.31 15.92 -18.86
N GLY A 241 1.10 15.11 -18.14
CA GLY A 241 1.96 15.55 -17.04
C GLY A 241 1.22 15.79 -15.72
N GLN A 242 -0.07 15.50 -15.61
CA GLN A 242 -0.87 15.64 -14.40
C GLN A 242 -1.41 14.29 -13.92
N ALA A 243 -1.42 14.08 -12.61
CA ALA A 243 -2.08 12.92 -12.02
C ALA A 243 -3.61 13.11 -12.06
N VAL A 244 -4.31 12.10 -12.55
CA VAL A 244 -5.78 12.10 -12.62
C VAL A 244 -6.31 10.85 -11.93
N CYS A 245 -7.23 11.05 -10.97
CA CYS A 245 -7.95 9.96 -10.31
C CYS A 245 -9.38 9.87 -10.82
N ARG A 246 -9.85 8.64 -11.08
CA ARG A 246 -11.24 8.37 -11.46
C ARG A 246 -11.81 7.24 -10.62
N GLY A 247 -13.03 7.44 -10.15
CA GLY A 247 -13.81 6.44 -9.44
C GLY A 247 -14.63 5.55 -10.37
N TYR A 248 -14.78 4.27 -10.01
CA TYR A 248 -15.56 3.33 -10.82
C TYR A 248 -17.06 3.70 -10.91
N LEU A 249 -17.62 4.26 -9.84
CA LEU A 249 -19.02 4.67 -9.81
C LEU A 249 -19.28 5.89 -10.70
N GLU A 250 -18.29 6.79 -10.80
CA GLU A 250 -18.34 7.96 -11.70
C GLU A 250 -18.25 7.54 -13.18
N GLU A 251 -17.44 6.51 -13.50
CA GLU A 251 -17.38 5.95 -14.84
C GLU A 251 -18.71 5.33 -15.29
N LYS A 252 -19.47 4.71 -14.38
CA LYS A 252 -20.77 4.11 -14.70
C LYS A 252 -21.82 5.14 -15.11
N GLU A 253 -21.83 6.32 -14.52
CA GLU A 253 -22.81 7.36 -14.87
C GLU A 253 -22.65 7.85 -16.30
N GLN A 254 -21.44 7.77 -16.88
CA GLN A 254 -21.18 8.14 -18.26
C GLN A 254 -21.61 7.08 -19.30
N TRP A 255 -21.88 5.83 -18.88
CA TRP A 255 -22.34 4.76 -19.79
C TRP A 255 -23.85 4.75 -20.01
N TRP A 256 -24.61 5.54 -19.25
CA TRP A 256 -26.08 5.60 -19.32
C TRP A 256 -26.58 6.95 -19.86
N GLN A 257 -25.68 7.84 -20.26
CA GLN A 257 -25.99 9.08 -21.01
C GLN A 257 -25.66 8.92 -22.49
#